data_6fce6045d9fff632bb527e4c10031dcf
#
_entry.id   6fce6045d9fff632bb527e4c10031dcf
#
_cell.length_a   1.000
_cell.length_b   1.000
_cell.length_c   1.000
_cell.angle_alpha   90.00
_cell.angle_beta   90.00
_cell.angle_gamma   90.00
#
_symmetry.space_group_name_H-M   'P 1'
#
loop_
_entity.id
_entity.type
_entity.pdbx_description
1 polymer ?
#
loop_
_entity_poly.entity_id
_entity_poly.type
_entity_poly.pdbx_seq_one_letter_code
_entity_poly.pdbx_strand_id
1 'polypeptide(L)'
;MLHATRPSRTNYRRPYRAARLAAVLAMAAFSVASAHAWVLTITAGPKAVFLQVGIGSYSGTYQSGGTPLNNAQVNVVSVTVPASAVGSGTAQTMTSDSTQSVSFYDNFVVCNPPAQVYIGGWVRTPAGTGTGVLSVTSPATLTSGTTTIPFSQISWTSTANGNTTPDIPAGSFNGGTLTLRNIAAGNWVENCHTFAYANTTVVAAGTYTGRVTYTLSLP
;
A
#
# COMPACT_ATOMS: atom_id res chain seq x y z
N MET A 1 -6.97 -24.96 -92.59
CA MET A 1 -6.83 -23.63 -91.97
C MET A 1 -7.62 -23.63 -90.67
N LEU A 2 -6.99 -23.87 -89.53
CA LEU A 2 -7.60 -23.77 -88.21
C LEU A 2 -7.13 -22.53 -87.49
N HIS A 3 -8.07 -21.66 -87.15
CA HIS A 3 -7.83 -20.48 -86.38
C HIS A 3 -8.04 -20.81 -84.91
N ALA A 4 -6.98 -20.71 -84.10
CA ALA A 4 -7.05 -20.87 -82.65
C ALA A 4 -7.20 -19.49 -82.00
N THR A 5 -8.32 -19.26 -81.36
CA THR A 5 -8.59 -18.09 -80.54
C THR A 5 -8.05 -18.30 -79.13
N ARG A 6 -7.23 -17.36 -78.66
CA ARG A 6 -6.64 -17.32 -77.32
C ARG A 6 -7.66 -16.76 -76.27
N PRO A 7 -7.85 -17.36 -75.11
CA PRO A 7 -8.67 -16.79 -74.09
C PRO A 7 -7.93 -15.66 -73.31
N SER A 8 -8.66 -14.59 -73.08
CA SER A 8 -8.30 -13.41 -72.27
C SER A 8 -8.08 -13.80 -70.78
N ARG A 9 -6.95 -13.44 -70.21
CA ARG A 9 -6.68 -13.55 -68.77
C ARG A 9 -7.25 -12.38 -68.03
N THR A 10 -8.35 -12.61 -67.28
CA THR A 10 -8.89 -11.68 -66.29
C THR A 10 -8.02 -11.67 -65.03
N ASN A 11 -7.37 -10.54 -64.77
CA ASN A 11 -6.63 -10.30 -63.54
C ASN A 11 -7.59 -10.13 -62.36
N TYR A 12 -7.73 -11.17 -61.54
CA TYR A 12 -8.39 -11.10 -60.24
C TYR A 12 -7.42 -10.47 -59.22
N ARG A 13 -7.59 -9.15 -58.98
CA ARG A 13 -6.89 -8.47 -57.86
C ARG A 13 -7.56 -8.89 -56.55
N ARG A 14 -6.88 -9.62 -55.69
CA ARG A 14 -7.34 -10.03 -54.37
C ARG A 14 -7.38 -8.82 -53.39
N PRO A 15 -8.52 -8.50 -52.74
CA PRO A 15 -8.64 -7.39 -51.79
C PRO A 15 -8.34 -7.79 -50.34
N TYR A 16 -7.33 -8.65 -50.10
CA TYR A 16 -7.05 -9.17 -48.76
C TYR A 16 -6.06 -8.34 -47.92
N ARG A 17 -5.46 -7.28 -48.50
CA ARG A 17 -4.47 -6.48 -47.76
C ARG A 17 -5.09 -5.32 -46.97
N ALA A 18 -6.26 -4.82 -47.36
CA ALA A 18 -6.93 -3.72 -46.68
C ALA A 18 -7.65 -4.14 -45.40
N ALA A 19 -8.18 -5.37 -45.32
CA ALA A 19 -8.90 -5.87 -44.16
C ALA A 19 -8.02 -6.17 -42.95
N ARG A 20 -6.73 -6.46 -43.14
CA ARG A 20 -5.81 -6.76 -42.03
C ARG A 20 -5.27 -5.49 -41.34
N LEU A 21 -5.18 -4.39 -42.02
CA LEU A 21 -4.75 -3.10 -41.45
C LEU A 21 -5.86 -2.46 -40.60
N ALA A 22 -7.13 -2.62 -40.98
CA ALA A 22 -8.26 -2.11 -40.22
C ALA A 22 -8.46 -2.87 -38.87
N ALA A 23 -8.17 -4.18 -38.83
CA ALA A 23 -8.29 -4.98 -37.58
C ALA A 23 -7.20 -4.66 -36.56
N VAL A 24 -5.99 -4.28 -36.99
CA VAL A 24 -4.89 -3.89 -36.07
C VAL A 24 -5.09 -2.49 -35.49
N LEU A 25 -5.68 -1.55 -36.24
CA LEU A 25 -6.02 -0.24 -35.71
C LEU A 25 -7.20 -0.26 -34.73
N ALA A 26 -8.15 -1.19 -34.88
CA ALA A 26 -9.28 -1.31 -33.96
C ALA A 26 -8.87 -1.90 -32.60
N MET A 27 -7.80 -2.72 -32.51
CA MET A 27 -7.30 -3.25 -31.24
C MET A 27 -6.42 -2.28 -30.46
N ALA A 28 -5.87 -1.24 -31.07
CA ALA A 28 -5.05 -0.22 -30.38
C ALA A 28 -5.89 0.85 -29.67
N ALA A 29 -7.21 0.93 -29.92
CA ALA A 29 -8.10 1.95 -29.34
C ALA A 29 -8.72 1.55 -27.98
N PHE A 30 -8.46 0.33 -27.47
CA PHE A 30 -9.10 -0.16 -26.22
C PHE A 30 -8.19 -0.19 -24.99
N SER A 31 -7.04 0.44 -25.00
CA SER A 31 -6.11 0.42 -23.87
C SER A 31 -5.90 1.78 -23.19
N VAL A 32 -6.90 2.64 -23.19
CA VAL A 32 -6.91 3.77 -22.24
C VAL A 32 -7.75 3.33 -21.05
N ALA A 33 -7.20 2.45 -20.21
CA ALA A 33 -7.71 2.28 -18.87
C ALA A 33 -7.51 3.63 -18.17
N SER A 34 -8.59 4.38 -18.01
CA SER A 34 -8.61 5.57 -17.17
C SER A 34 -8.18 5.12 -15.77
N ALA A 35 -6.97 5.50 -15.34
CA ALA A 35 -6.59 5.40 -13.95
C ALA A 35 -7.49 6.37 -13.19
N HIS A 36 -8.57 5.87 -12.62
CA HIS A 36 -9.39 6.63 -11.70
C HIS A 36 -8.58 6.78 -10.41
N ALA A 37 -8.01 7.98 -10.22
CA ALA A 37 -7.54 8.38 -8.90
C ALA A 37 -8.78 8.47 -8.00
N TRP A 38 -8.89 7.58 -7.03
CA TRP A 38 -9.95 7.61 -6.02
C TRP A 38 -9.67 8.78 -5.08
N VAL A 39 -10.51 9.79 -5.13
CA VAL A 39 -10.49 10.88 -4.15
C VAL A 39 -11.44 10.50 -3.03
N LEU A 40 -10.90 10.05 -1.90
CA LEU A 40 -11.65 9.72 -0.71
C LEU A 40 -11.86 11.00 0.11
N THR A 41 -13.09 11.50 0.15
CA THR A 41 -13.42 12.79 0.75
C THR A 41 -14.13 12.62 2.10
N ILE A 42 -13.66 13.35 3.12
CA ILE A 42 -14.25 13.45 4.44
C ILE A 42 -15.05 14.74 4.54
N THR A 43 -16.34 14.63 4.83
CA THR A 43 -17.21 15.80 5.00
C THR A 43 -16.78 16.64 6.21
N ALA A 44 -16.79 17.97 6.09
CA ALA A 44 -16.53 18.89 7.18
C ALA A 44 -17.49 18.64 8.37
N GLY A 45 -17.02 18.87 9.57
CA GLY A 45 -17.80 18.60 10.80
C GLY A 45 -16.96 18.83 12.06
N PRO A 46 -17.46 18.48 13.25
CA PRO A 46 -16.72 18.63 14.50
C PRO A 46 -15.27 18.13 14.40
N LYS A 47 -14.35 18.81 15.10
CA LYS A 47 -12.93 18.44 15.12
C LYS A 47 -12.78 16.98 15.54
N ALA A 48 -12.18 16.16 14.68
CA ALA A 48 -11.99 14.72 14.91
C ALA A 48 -10.77 14.20 14.16
N VAL A 49 -10.19 13.12 14.67
CA VAL A 49 -9.13 12.35 14.04
C VAL A 49 -9.50 10.87 14.09
N PHE A 50 -9.12 10.13 13.06
CA PHE A 50 -9.18 8.68 13.02
C PHE A 50 -7.84 8.14 12.57
N LEU A 51 -7.32 7.16 13.28
CA LEU A 51 -6.12 6.44 12.91
C LEU A 51 -6.33 4.95 13.19
N GLN A 52 -6.05 4.13 12.21
CA GLN A 52 -6.02 2.68 12.34
C GLN A 52 -4.70 2.13 11.84
N VAL A 53 -4.12 1.22 12.63
CA VAL A 53 -2.92 0.47 12.29
C VAL A 53 -3.22 -1.02 12.49
N GLY A 54 -3.16 -1.79 11.40
CA GLY A 54 -3.48 -3.21 11.38
C GLY A 54 -4.96 -3.50 11.62
N ILE A 55 -5.24 -4.51 12.45
CA ILE A 55 -6.60 -4.95 12.77
C ILE A 55 -7.37 -3.83 13.47
N GLY A 56 -8.61 -3.63 13.06
CA GLY A 56 -9.51 -2.66 13.66
C GLY A 56 -10.96 -3.09 13.57
N SER A 57 -11.81 -2.31 14.22
CA SER A 57 -13.26 -2.51 14.20
C SER A 57 -13.97 -1.24 13.77
N TYR A 58 -14.94 -1.39 12.88
CA TYR A 58 -15.76 -0.31 12.37
C TYR A 58 -17.22 -0.80 12.21
N SER A 59 -18.21 -0.01 12.59
CA SER A 59 -19.60 -0.35 12.33
C SER A 59 -19.97 0.11 10.92
N GLY A 60 -20.00 -0.79 9.95
CA GLY A 60 -20.15 -0.45 8.53
C GLY A 60 -18.87 0.15 7.95
N THR A 61 -19.00 1.10 7.01
CA THR A 61 -17.89 1.85 6.42
C THR A 61 -18.10 3.35 6.61
N TYR A 62 -17.04 4.14 6.53
CA TYR A 62 -17.15 5.60 6.62
C TYR A 62 -18.10 6.16 5.56
N GLN A 63 -18.00 5.68 4.32
CA GLN A 63 -18.83 6.11 3.19
C GLN A 63 -20.34 5.85 3.43
N SER A 64 -20.68 4.77 4.15
CA SER A 64 -22.07 4.43 4.51
C SER A 64 -22.53 5.05 5.84
N GLY A 65 -21.77 5.97 6.41
CA GLY A 65 -22.10 6.64 7.68
C GLY A 65 -21.72 5.81 8.92
N GLY A 66 -20.89 4.78 8.77
CA GLY A 66 -20.38 3.99 9.88
C GLY A 66 -19.43 4.77 10.79
N THR A 67 -19.08 4.17 11.91
CA THR A 67 -18.24 4.78 12.95
C THR A 67 -17.18 3.82 13.45
N PRO A 68 -15.96 4.31 13.82
CA PRO A 68 -14.96 3.48 14.45
C PRO A 68 -15.42 2.95 15.80
N LEU A 69 -15.09 1.70 16.06
CA LEU A 69 -15.30 1.04 17.35
C LEU A 69 -13.97 0.94 18.11
N ASN A 70 -14.05 0.52 19.39
CA ASN A 70 -12.85 0.32 20.18
C ASN A 70 -12.01 -0.83 19.62
N ASN A 71 -10.69 -0.58 19.48
CA ASN A 71 -9.70 -1.58 19.13
C ASN A 71 -8.70 -1.73 20.27
N ALA A 72 -8.71 -2.89 20.93
CA ALA A 72 -7.79 -3.22 22.01
C ALA A 72 -6.56 -4.02 21.53
N GLN A 73 -6.47 -4.35 20.25
CA GLN A 73 -5.42 -5.21 19.73
C GLN A 73 -4.21 -4.37 19.26
N VAL A 74 -3.02 -4.90 19.55
CA VAL A 74 -1.75 -4.38 19.02
C VAL A 74 -1.19 -5.45 18.11
N ASN A 75 -1.04 -5.16 16.83
CA ASN A 75 -0.50 -6.12 15.88
C ASN A 75 0.98 -6.40 16.13
N VAL A 76 1.35 -7.65 15.97
CA VAL A 76 2.73 -8.13 16.02
C VAL A 76 3.24 -8.30 14.59
N VAL A 77 4.41 -7.72 14.31
CA VAL A 77 5.15 -7.94 13.06
C VAL A 77 6.42 -8.66 13.42
N SER A 78 6.69 -9.81 12.81
CA SER A 78 7.78 -10.69 13.21
C SER A 78 8.46 -11.39 12.04
N VAL A 79 9.69 -11.84 12.27
CA VAL A 79 10.43 -12.73 11.36
C VAL A 79 11.32 -13.66 12.19
N THR A 80 11.46 -14.90 11.72
CA THR A 80 12.44 -15.85 12.27
C THR A 80 13.60 -15.96 11.29
N VAL A 81 14.80 -15.61 11.74
CA VAL A 81 16.04 -15.72 10.94
C VAL A 81 16.76 -16.99 11.36
N PRO A 82 16.96 -17.98 10.47
CA PRO A 82 17.70 -19.19 10.80
C PRO A 82 19.18 -18.86 11.08
N ALA A 83 19.81 -19.63 11.96
CA ALA A 83 21.20 -19.38 12.41
C ALA A 83 22.19 -19.26 11.24
N SER A 84 21.99 -20.02 10.17
CA SER A 84 22.83 -19.99 8.96
C SER A 84 22.70 -18.70 8.14
N ALA A 85 21.65 -17.90 8.38
CA ALA A 85 21.38 -16.66 7.63
C ALA A 85 21.64 -15.39 8.47
N VAL A 86 21.90 -15.53 9.78
CA VAL A 86 22.12 -14.36 10.65
C VAL A 86 23.33 -13.56 10.20
N GLY A 87 23.14 -12.24 10.05
CA GLY A 87 24.20 -11.32 9.64
C GLY A 87 24.61 -11.41 8.18
N SER A 88 23.83 -12.08 7.33
CA SER A 88 24.14 -12.25 5.91
C SER A 88 24.00 -10.96 5.08
N GLY A 89 23.34 -9.93 5.61
CA GLY A 89 22.97 -8.72 4.87
C GLY A 89 21.80 -8.91 3.90
N THR A 90 21.28 -10.16 3.81
CA THR A 90 20.06 -10.41 3.02
C THR A 90 18.83 -10.03 3.83
N ALA A 91 18.07 -9.07 3.34
CA ALA A 91 16.86 -8.61 4.01
C ALA A 91 15.85 -9.74 4.16
N GLN A 92 15.23 -9.82 5.33
CA GLN A 92 14.24 -10.83 5.68
C GLN A 92 12.85 -10.17 5.73
N THR A 93 11.94 -10.62 4.89
CA THR A 93 10.55 -10.15 4.91
C THR A 93 9.88 -10.59 6.20
N MET A 94 9.18 -9.67 6.83
CA MET A 94 8.43 -9.91 8.07
C MET A 94 6.96 -10.18 7.75
N THR A 95 6.30 -10.91 8.63
CA THR A 95 4.85 -11.15 8.58
C THR A 95 4.19 -10.61 9.84
N SER A 96 2.89 -10.37 9.76
CA SER A 96 2.10 -9.86 10.89
C SER A 96 0.98 -10.83 11.26
N ASP A 97 0.39 -10.61 12.43
CA ASP A 97 -0.87 -11.22 12.85
C ASP A 97 -2.10 -10.39 12.39
N SER A 98 -1.89 -9.33 11.60
CA SER A 98 -2.97 -8.55 11.02
C SER A 98 -3.81 -9.39 10.08
N THR A 99 -5.13 -9.22 10.15
CA THR A 99 -6.11 -9.78 9.21
C THR A 99 -6.84 -8.70 8.41
N GLN A 100 -6.46 -7.42 8.60
CA GLN A 100 -7.11 -6.30 7.92
C GLN A 100 -6.73 -6.27 6.45
N SER A 101 -7.66 -6.65 5.59
CA SER A 101 -7.48 -6.68 4.13
C SER A 101 -8.23 -5.58 3.40
N VAL A 102 -9.25 -4.99 4.03
CA VAL A 102 -10.16 -4.04 3.40
C VAL A 102 -10.04 -2.63 3.98
N SER A 103 -10.38 -1.64 3.17
CA SER A 103 -10.49 -0.24 3.56
C SER A 103 -11.64 -0.04 4.56
N PHE A 104 -11.42 0.77 5.58
CA PHE A 104 -12.49 1.23 6.47
C PHE A 104 -13.35 2.34 5.84
N TYR A 105 -12.91 2.89 4.73
CA TYR A 105 -13.68 3.90 4.01
C TYR A 105 -14.86 3.30 3.25
N ASP A 106 -14.61 2.27 2.42
CA ASP A 106 -15.57 1.74 1.44
C ASP A 106 -15.63 0.21 1.37
N ASN A 107 -14.83 -0.49 2.18
CA ASN A 107 -14.69 -1.96 2.20
C ASN A 107 -14.01 -2.55 0.95
N PHE A 108 -13.32 -1.75 0.15
CA PHE A 108 -12.48 -2.26 -0.93
C PHE A 108 -11.29 -3.05 -0.38
N VAL A 109 -10.87 -4.09 -1.09
CA VAL A 109 -9.67 -4.87 -0.74
C VAL A 109 -8.43 -4.04 -1.10
N VAL A 110 -7.66 -3.66 -0.10
CA VAL A 110 -6.48 -2.80 -0.22
C VAL A 110 -5.18 -3.48 0.22
N CYS A 111 -5.23 -4.37 1.22
CA CYS A 111 -4.07 -5.05 1.78
C CYS A 111 -4.11 -6.56 1.60
N ASN A 112 -2.94 -7.18 1.63
CA ASN A 112 -2.74 -8.63 1.58
C ASN A 112 -2.10 -9.14 2.88
N PRO A 113 -2.89 -9.33 3.97
CA PRO A 113 -2.37 -9.92 5.20
C PRO A 113 -2.04 -11.40 5.01
N PRO A 114 -1.11 -12.00 5.76
CA PRO A 114 -0.30 -11.41 6.83
C PRO A 114 0.95 -10.65 6.35
N ALA A 115 1.19 -10.58 5.03
CA ALA A 115 2.38 -9.94 4.46
C ALA A 115 2.35 -8.41 4.60
N GLN A 116 1.17 -7.85 4.79
CA GLN A 116 0.95 -6.41 4.84
C GLN A 116 0.15 -5.99 6.08
N VAL A 117 0.47 -4.80 6.59
CA VAL A 117 -0.24 -4.16 7.68
C VAL A 117 -0.93 -2.90 7.14
N TYR A 118 -2.24 -2.79 7.33
CA TYR A 118 -3.03 -1.61 7.01
C TYR A 118 -2.61 -0.43 7.88
N ILE A 119 -2.45 0.75 7.28
CA ILE A 119 -2.30 2.01 7.99
C ILE A 119 -3.17 3.03 7.29
N GLY A 120 -4.15 3.57 7.99
CA GLY A 120 -5.06 4.55 7.41
C GLY A 120 -5.57 5.54 8.45
N GLY A 121 -5.97 6.72 7.98
CA GLY A 121 -6.48 7.75 8.86
C GLY A 121 -6.99 8.97 8.13
N TRP A 122 -7.68 9.82 8.86
CA TRP A 122 -8.17 11.10 8.41
C TRP A 122 -8.26 12.11 9.54
N VAL A 123 -8.31 13.37 9.16
CA VAL A 123 -8.60 14.48 10.07
C VAL A 123 -9.78 15.28 9.55
N ARG A 124 -10.60 15.80 10.46
CA ARG A 124 -11.78 16.61 10.17
C ARG A 124 -11.80 17.85 11.03
N THR A 125 -12.22 18.97 10.45
CA THR A 125 -12.46 20.23 11.13
C THR A 125 -13.80 20.83 10.71
N PRO A 126 -14.39 21.74 11.50
CA PRO A 126 -15.64 22.40 11.13
C PRO A 126 -15.53 23.22 9.84
N ALA A 127 -14.38 23.82 9.59
CA ALA A 127 -14.14 24.61 8.38
C ALA A 127 -13.73 23.77 7.16
N GLY A 128 -13.49 22.45 7.33
CA GLY A 128 -12.95 21.60 6.26
C GLY A 128 -11.51 21.92 5.86
N THR A 129 -10.81 22.74 6.65
CA THR A 129 -9.42 23.17 6.41
C THR A 129 -8.53 22.82 7.59
N GLY A 130 -7.21 22.88 7.39
CA GLY A 130 -6.21 22.50 8.38
C GLY A 130 -5.50 21.22 8.01
N THR A 131 -4.47 20.88 8.77
CA THR A 131 -3.59 19.73 8.46
C THR A 131 -3.27 18.97 9.74
N GLY A 132 -3.54 17.67 9.73
CA GLY A 132 -3.06 16.73 10.74
C GLY A 132 -1.67 16.20 10.37
N VAL A 133 -0.94 15.75 11.37
CA VAL A 133 0.39 15.16 11.21
C VAL A 133 0.34 13.70 11.65
N LEU A 134 0.56 12.79 10.70
CA LEU A 134 0.79 11.37 10.97
C LEU A 134 2.29 11.17 11.20
N SER A 135 2.65 10.64 12.34
CA SER A 135 4.02 10.32 12.73
C SER A 135 4.14 8.89 13.27
N VAL A 136 5.37 8.39 13.29
CA VAL A 136 5.72 7.12 13.91
C VAL A 136 6.92 7.30 14.83
N THR A 137 6.86 6.72 16.03
CA THR A 137 7.96 6.73 17.00
C THR A 137 8.40 5.30 17.26
N SER A 138 9.70 5.04 17.13
CA SER A 138 10.34 3.77 17.47
C SER A 138 11.38 3.95 18.57
N PRO A 139 11.65 2.92 19.40
CA PRO A 139 12.82 2.95 20.27
C PRO A 139 14.10 2.88 19.44
N ALA A 140 15.24 3.20 20.04
CA ALA A 140 16.54 3.13 19.38
C ALA A 140 16.89 1.69 18.97
N THR A 141 16.48 0.70 19.78
CA THR A 141 16.84 -0.71 19.61
C THR A 141 15.68 -1.65 19.89
N LEU A 142 15.69 -2.81 19.24
CA LEU A 142 15.05 -4.03 19.70
C LEU A 142 15.92 -4.66 20.79
N THR A 143 15.32 -5.29 21.80
CA THR A 143 16.05 -5.84 22.95
C THR A 143 15.73 -7.30 23.19
N SER A 144 16.75 -8.07 23.59
CA SER A 144 16.67 -9.44 24.12
C SER A 144 17.61 -9.55 25.29
N GLY A 145 17.09 -9.41 26.52
CA GLY A 145 17.93 -9.27 27.72
C GLY A 145 18.85 -8.04 27.61
N THR A 146 20.16 -8.26 27.63
CA THR A 146 21.17 -7.19 27.48
C THR A 146 21.63 -6.97 26.03
N THR A 147 21.24 -7.86 25.11
CA THR A 147 21.60 -7.76 23.68
C THR A 147 20.60 -6.91 22.92
N THR A 148 21.11 -6.14 21.95
CA THR A 148 20.27 -5.19 21.18
C THR A 148 20.52 -5.30 19.68
N ILE A 149 19.49 -4.94 18.91
CA ILE A 149 19.56 -4.72 17.46
C ILE A 149 19.06 -3.29 17.19
N PRO A 150 19.79 -2.47 16.42
CA PRO A 150 19.30 -1.15 16.06
C PRO A 150 17.92 -1.23 15.39
N PHE A 151 16.97 -0.42 15.83
CA PHE A 151 15.62 -0.43 15.24
C PHE A 151 15.63 0.06 13.77
N SER A 152 16.66 0.82 13.39
CA SER A 152 16.90 1.26 12.02
C SER A 152 17.14 0.12 11.00
N GLN A 153 17.34 -1.12 11.47
CA GLN A 153 17.37 -2.28 10.60
C GLN A 153 15.97 -2.74 10.13
N ILE A 154 14.89 -2.12 10.66
CA ILE A 154 13.53 -2.39 10.20
C ILE A 154 13.12 -1.29 9.23
N SER A 155 12.77 -1.69 8.02
CA SER A 155 12.23 -0.84 6.95
C SER A 155 10.84 -1.30 6.52
N TRP A 156 10.16 -0.46 5.74
CA TRP A 156 8.90 -0.83 5.10
C TRP A 156 8.82 -0.30 3.67
N THR A 157 8.15 -1.06 2.83
CA THR A 157 7.60 -0.60 1.55
C THR A 157 6.12 -0.27 1.74
N SER A 158 5.58 0.55 0.85
CA SER A 158 4.20 1.01 0.91
C SER A 158 3.50 0.77 -0.42
N THR A 159 2.26 0.29 -0.40
CA THR A 159 1.45 0.12 -1.62
C THR A 159 0.80 1.44 -2.00
N ALA A 160 0.60 1.64 -3.29
CA ALA A 160 -0.04 2.85 -3.80
C ALA A 160 -1.57 2.79 -3.83
N ASN A 161 -2.18 1.59 -3.65
CA ASN A 161 -3.63 1.37 -3.59
C ASN A 161 -4.43 2.07 -4.71
N GLY A 162 -3.91 1.98 -5.96
CA GLY A 162 -4.53 2.60 -7.13
C GLY A 162 -4.06 4.03 -7.44
N ASN A 163 -3.32 4.68 -6.54
CA ASN A 163 -2.64 5.94 -6.80
C ASN A 163 -1.33 5.73 -7.56
N THR A 164 -0.78 6.79 -8.15
CA THR A 164 0.56 6.74 -8.79
C THR A 164 1.69 6.60 -7.76
N THR A 165 1.48 7.12 -6.55
CA THR A 165 2.40 7.05 -5.42
C THR A 165 1.63 6.77 -4.13
N PRO A 166 2.24 6.07 -3.15
CA PRO A 166 1.63 5.89 -1.84
C PRO A 166 1.40 7.22 -1.13
N ASP A 167 0.28 7.36 -0.44
CA ASP A 167 0.00 8.51 0.42
C ASP A 167 0.92 8.54 1.64
N ILE A 168 1.21 7.38 2.22
CA ILE A 168 2.18 7.19 3.30
C ILE A 168 3.41 6.54 2.68
N PRO A 169 4.56 7.25 2.57
CA PRO A 169 5.71 6.77 1.82
C PRO A 169 6.39 5.58 2.49
N ALA A 170 7.16 4.83 1.70
CA ALA A 170 8.11 3.84 2.19
C ALA A 170 9.21 4.49 3.03
N GLY A 171 9.83 3.73 3.94
CA GLY A 171 10.88 4.25 4.81
C GLY A 171 11.54 3.20 5.70
N SER A 172 12.32 3.68 6.66
CA SER A 172 12.91 2.88 7.72
C SER A 172 12.85 3.64 9.05
N PHE A 173 12.76 2.90 10.16
CA PHE A 173 12.79 3.52 11.47
C PHE A 173 14.18 4.08 11.77
N ASN A 174 14.23 5.14 12.58
CA ASN A 174 15.49 5.82 12.92
C ASN A 174 15.82 5.80 14.43
N GLY A 175 15.02 5.09 15.23
CA GLY A 175 15.18 5.10 16.69
C GLY A 175 14.66 6.39 17.33
N GLY A 176 13.68 7.05 16.73
CA GLY A 176 13.07 8.28 17.18
C GLY A 176 11.72 8.49 16.52
N THR A 177 11.31 9.74 16.37
CA THR A 177 10.04 10.12 15.74
C THR A 177 10.28 10.57 14.30
N LEU A 178 9.50 9.99 13.38
CA LEU A 178 9.46 10.35 11.97
C LEU A 178 8.07 10.88 11.61
N THR A 179 8.01 11.99 10.89
CA THR A 179 6.78 12.42 10.22
C THR A 179 6.60 11.57 8.95
N LEU A 180 5.49 10.87 8.88
CA LEU A 180 5.16 10.02 7.72
C LEU A 180 4.38 10.80 6.66
N ARG A 181 3.35 11.56 7.09
CA ARG A 181 2.47 12.30 6.19
C ARG A 181 1.80 13.49 6.90
N ASN A 182 1.65 14.58 6.15
CA ASN A 182 0.73 15.65 6.48
C ASN A 182 -0.61 15.38 5.81
N ILE A 183 -1.69 15.24 6.58
CA ILE A 183 -3.03 14.90 6.09
C ILE A 183 -3.89 16.15 6.12
N ALA A 184 -4.27 16.66 4.95
CA ALA A 184 -5.20 17.77 4.86
C ALA A 184 -6.58 17.36 5.40
N ALA A 185 -7.25 18.25 6.13
CA ALA A 185 -8.63 18.02 6.56
C ALA A 185 -9.53 17.77 5.35
N GLY A 186 -10.40 16.79 5.46
CA GLY A 186 -11.22 16.35 4.35
C GLY A 186 -10.66 15.19 3.51
N ASN A 187 -9.43 14.76 3.76
CA ASN A 187 -8.82 13.65 3.04
C ASN A 187 -8.75 12.38 3.91
N TRP A 188 -9.08 11.26 3.29
CA TRP A 188 -8.75 9.93 3.80
C TRP A 188 -7.42 9.51 3.18
N VAL A 189 -6.50 8.97 3.98
CA VAL A 189 -5.25 8.37 3.51
C VAL A 189 -5.16 6.95 4.03
N GLU A 190 -4.71 6.02 3.17
CA GLU A 190 -4.51 4.63 3.56
C GLU A 190 -3.50 3.95 2.65
N ASN A 191 -2.65 3.12 3.24
CA ASN A 191 -1.67 2.29 2.56
C ASN A 191 -1.45 0.99 3.31
N CYS A 192 -0.81 0.03 2.65
CA CYS A 192 -0.39 -1.23 3.24
C CYS A 192 1.13 -1.29 3.30
N HIS A 193 1.66 -1.52 4.48
CA HIS A 193 3.10 -1.60 4.69
C HIS A 193 3.55 -3.06 4.74
N THR A 194 4.59 -3.38 3.96
CA THR A 194 5.34 -4.64 4.08
C THR A 194 6.65 -4.33 4.77
N PHE A 195 6.89 -4.98 5.90
CA PHE A 195 8.09 -4.76 6.71
C PHE A 195 9.20 -5.74 6.35
N ALA A 196 10.45 -5.29 6.50
CA ALA A 196 11.64 -6.11 6.32
C ALA A 196 12.71 -5.78 7.37
N TYR A 197 13.41 -6.82 7.81
CA TYR A 197 14.59 -6.73 8.67
C TYR A 197 15.84 -6.84 7.79
N ALA A 198 16.74 -5.86 7.86
CA ALA A 198 17.93 -5.78 7.00
C ALA A 198 18.97 -6.88 7.26
N ASN A 199 18.99 -7.45 8.48
CA ASN A 199 19.83 -8.59 8.87
C ASN A 199 21.34 -8.39 8.60
N THR A 200 21.85 -7.19 8.84
CA THR A 200 23.24 -6.82 8.54
C THR A 200 24.22 -7.13 9.70
N THR A 201 23.71 -7.47 10.88
CA THR A 201 24.51 -7.66 12.09
C THR A 201 24.36 -9.08 12.62
N VAL A 202 25.49 -9.72 12.95
CA VAL A 202 25.50 -10.97 13.67
C VAL A 202 25.13 -10.70 15.15
N VAL A 203 24.08 -11.34 15.62
CA VAL A 203 23.58 -11.19 16.99
C VAL A 203 23.43 -12.56 17.66
N ALA A 204 23.43 -12.57 18.98
CA ALA A 204 23.16 -13.79 19.75
C ALA A 204 21.73 -14.29 19.46
N ALA A 205 21.55 -15.62 19.60
CA ALA A 205 20.21 -16.20 19.53
C ALA A 205 19.31 -15.62 20.63
N GLY A 206 18.07 -15.26 20.25
CA GLY A 206 17.13 -14.68 21.20
C GLY A 206 15.89 -14.13 20.49
N THR A 207 14.89 -13.73 21.29
CA THR A 207 13.73 -13.01 20.80
C THR A 207 13.93 -11.53 21.06
N TYR A 208 14.14 -10.75 19.99
CA TYR A 208 14.34 -9.31 20.05
C TYR A 208 12.99 -8.61 19.86
N THR A 209 12.62 -7.77 20.82
CA THR A 209 11.33 -7.09 20.81
C THR A 209 11.49 -5.58 20.91
N GLY A 210 10.51 -4.85 20.35
CA GLY A 210 10.38 -3.42 20.49
C GLY A 210 8.98 -2.98 20.07
N ARG A 211 8.53 -1.81 20.54
CA ARG A 211 7.20 -1.29 20.24
C ARG A 211 7.28 0.00 19.46
N VAL A 212 6.54 0.06 18.38
CA VAL A 212 6.35 1.26 17.55
C VAL A 212 5.01 1.89 17.90
N THR A 213 4.97 3.21 17.96
CA THR A 213 3.73 3.97 18.18
C THR A 213 3.48 4.90 17.00
N TYR A 214 2.32 4.72 16.35
CA TYR A 214 1.81 5.67 15.36
C TYR A 214 0.94 6.70 16.05
N THR A 215 1.07 7.95 15.64
CA THR A 215 0.30 9.07 16.21
C THR A 215 -0.24 9.94 15.09
N LEU A 216 -1.53 10.24 15.14
CA LEU A 216 -2.15 11.25 14.29
C LEU A 216 -2.61 12.40 15.17
N SER A 217 -2.01 13.57 14.99
CA SER A 217 -2.33 14.78 15.72
C SER A 217 -2.96 15.81 14.81
N LEU A 218 -3.87 16.61 15.34
CA LEU A 218 -4.50 17.76 14.68
C LEU A 218 -4.35 18.96 15.61
N PRO A 219 -3.41 19.88 15.31
CA PRO A 219 -3.17 21.10 16.10
C PRO A 219 -4.38 22.04 16.14
#